data_9e4457c8e4ba8eacf00eb7f0192da3a8
#
_entry.id   9e4457c8e4ba8eacf00eb7f0192da3a8
#
_cell.length_a   1.000
_cell.length_b   1.000
_cell.length_c   1.000
_cell.angle_alpha   90.00
_cell.angle_beta   90.00
_cell.angle_gamma   90.00
#
_symmetry.space_group_name_H-M   'P 1'
#
loop_
_entity.id
_entity.type
_entity.pdbx_description
1 polymer ?
#
loop_
_entity_poly.entity_id
_entity_poly.type
_entity_poly.pdbx_seq_one_letter_code
_entity_poly.pdbx_strand_id
1 'polypeptide(L)'
;GFVIPLLALRFIVSWQDIRRNLPFILLSVLSCTVPYLLLAQVNYEFPALVGGAIGLALSVLLARCGIGLTRSDKSQSAGQAVPFLQVVKAMTPTLLLIAILIVTRIHQLGLKALLNNTALLWQENLGWLGELRISRALIVELQQVLGTSAAAGYKTLYVPALIPFLLVVLLCIPLFRLNGDQVRQMFSETGGRVARPFIALFGALVMVNLMMQGGDNAPVILIGKALAALTGESWLLFSSFLGALGSFFSGSNTVSNLTFGGIQQSIAQSSGLDVNLTLALQSVGGAMGNMVCLNNIIAVCSILGIGNAEGKIIRKTVLPMLAYGGIAAGMAAILTL
;
A
#
# COMPACT_ATOMS: atom_id res chain seq x y z
N GLY A 1 6.03 7.05 -13.10
CA GLY A 1 4.96 6.32 -13.80
C GLY A 1 5.32 5.88 -15.21
N PHE A 2 6.20 6.60 -15.94
CA PHE A 2 6.52 6.26 -17.34
C PHE A 2 7.66 5.25 -17.48
N VAL A 3 8.65 5.31 -16.63
CA VAL A 3 9.88 4.50 -16.76
C VAL A 3 9.69 3.08 -16.22
N ILE A 4 9.08 2.94 -15.07
CA ILE A 4 8.95 1.64 -14.38
C ILE A 4 8.11 0.63 -15.19
N PRO A 5 6.94 0.99 -15.77
CA PRO A 5 6.20 0.06 -16.63
C PRO A 5 7.01 -0.44 -17.84
N LEU A 6 7.82 0.43 -18.44
CA LEU A 6 8.69 0.05 -19.56
C LEU A 6 9.78 -0.95 -19.13
N LEU A 7 10.40 -0.72 -17.97
CA LEU A 7 11.38 -1.64 -17.40
C LEU A 7 10.72 -2.98 -17.01
N ALA A 8 9.53 -2.96 -16.43
CA ALA A 8 8.80 -4.17 -16.09
C ALA A 8 8.41 -4.99 -17.33
N LEU A 9 7.91 -4.35 -18.37
CA LEU A 9 7.58 -5.01 -19.63
C LEU A 9 8.79 -5.66 -20.29
N ARG A 10 10.00 -5.08 -20.14
CA ARG A 10 11.23 -5.65 -20.70
C ARG A 10 11.55 -7.06 -20.18
N PHE A 11 11.06 -7.44 -19.00
CA PHE A 11 11.24 -8.79 -18.48
C PHE A 11 10.35 -9.84 -19.17
N ILE A 12 9.26 -9.40 -19.83
CA ILE A 12 8.23 -10.27 -20.39
C ILE A 12 8.29 -10.27 -21.92
N VAL A 13 8.52 -9.10 -22.52
CA VAL A 13 8.49 -8.90 -23.97
C VAL A 13 9.80 -8.32 -24.52
N SER A 14 10.02 -8.46 -25.83
CA SER A 14 11.22 -7.94 -26.49
C SER A 14 11.19 -6.40 -26.56
N TRP A 15 12.38 -5.80 -26.70
CA TRP A 15 12.49 -4.34 -26.86
C TRP A 15 11.82 -3.84 -28.15
N GLN A 16 11.77 -4.68 -29.19
CA GLN A 16 11.06 -4.37 -30.44
C GLN A 16 9.55 -4.26 -30.23
N ASP A 17 8.97 -5.18 -29.45
CA ASP A 17 7.55 -5.16 -29.13
C ASP A 17 7.17 -3.95 -28.28
N ILE A 18 8.03 -3.58 -27.30
CA ILE A 18 7.87 -2.37 -26.50
C ILE A 18 7.86 -1.12 -27.39
N ARG A 19 8.85 -0.99 -28.30
CA ARG A 19 8.91 0.17 -29.20
C ARG A 19 7.71 0.25 -30.15
N ARG A 20 7.26 -0.88 -30.70
CA ARG A 20 6.09 -0.95 -31.57
C ARG A 20 4.81 -0.54 -30.88
N ASN A 21 4.68 -0.86 -29.58
CA ASN A 21 3.49 -0.59 -28.78
C ASN A 21 3.69 0.60 -27.82
N LEU A 22 4.75 1.39 -28.00
CA LEU A 22 5.05 2.54 -27.15
C LEU A 22 3.89 3.53 -27.02
N PRO A 23 3.17 3.90 -28.11
CA PRO A 23 2.01 4.79 -28.00
C PRO A 23 0.92 4.22 -27.09
N PHE A 24 0.61 2.93 -27.20
CA PHE A 24 -0.37 2.27 -26.32
C PHE A 24 0.08 2.28 -24.86
N ILE A 25 1.36 1.97 -24.59
CA ILE A 25 1.92 1.97 -23.25
C ILE A 25 1.84 3.37 -22.62
N LEU A 26 2.24 4.40 -23.35
CA LEU A 26 2.19 5.78 -22.88
C LEU A 26 0.75 6.24 -22.63
N LEU A 27 -0.18 5.95 -23.53
CA LEU A 27 -1.59 6.28 -23.36
C LEU A 27 -2.20 5.54 -22.15
N SER A 28 -1.84 4.28 -21.93
CA SER A 28 -2.29 3.51 -20.76
C SER A 28 -1.74 4.10 -19.45
N VAL A 29 -0.47 4.51 -19.42
CA VAL A 29 0.12 5.19 -18.26
C VAL A 29 -0.57 6.52 -18.01
N LEU A 30 -0.79 7.34 -19.04
CA LEU A 30 -1.51 8.61 -18.91
C LEU A 30 -2.95 8.41 -18.43
N SER A 31 -3.63 7.38 -18.93
CA SER A 31 -5.00 7.03 -18.51
C SER A 31 -5.11 6.73 -17.01
N CYS A 32 -4.04 6.26 -16.37
CA CYS A 32 -3.97 6.06 -14.91
C CYS A 32 -3.48 7.31 -14.19
N THR A 33 -2.40 7.92 -14.68
CA THR A 33 -1.67 8.97 -13.98
C THR A 33 -2.44 10.29 -13.95
N VAL A 34 -3.10 10.68 -15.05
CA VAL A 34 -3.84 11.94 -15.11
C VAL A 34 -5.04 11.95 -14.15
N PRO A 35 -5.94 10.96 -14.15
CA PRO A 35 -7.02 10.90 -13.16
C PRO A 35 -6.50 10.83 -11.71
N TYR A 36 -5.40 10.08 -11.49
CA TYR A 36 -4.76 10.03 -10.18
C TYR A 36 -4.34 11.42 -9.69
N LEU A 37 -3.61 12.18 -10.52
CA LEU A 37 -3.13 13.53 -10.16
C LEU A 37 -4.26 14.51 -9.91
N LEU A 38 -5.30 14.49 -10.74
CA LEU A 38 -6.47 15.36 -10.57
C LEU A 38 -7.22 15.06 -9.28
N LEU A 39 -7.41 13.78 -8.97
CA LEU A 39 -8.08 13.35 -7.75
C LEU A 39 -7.25 13.62 -6.50
N ALA A 40 -5.91 13.51 -6.59
CA ALA A 40 -5.02 13.76 -5.48
C ALA A 40 -5.05 15.22 -4.99
N GLN A 41 -5.46 16.16 -5.83
CA GLN A 41 -5.65 17.56 -5.44
C GLN A 41 -6.90 17.77 -4.58
N VAL A 42 -7.89 16.89 -4.69
CA VAL A 42 -9.18 17.02 -4.00
C VAL A 42 -9.29 16.06 -2.81
N ASN A 43 -8.67 14.89 -2.92
CA ASN A 43 -8.78 13.82 -1.92
C ASN A 43 -7.51 13.00 -1.89
N TYR A 44 -7.03 12.63 -0.70
CA TYR A 44 -5.82 11.82 -0.53
C TYR A 44 -6.10 10.31 -0.32
N GLU A 45 -7.36 9.93 -0.08
CA GLU A 45 -7.72 8.53 0.22
C GLU A 45 -7.94 7.69 -1.05
N PHE A 46 -8.52 8.26 -2.12
CA PHE A 46 -9.00 7.52 -3.30
C PHE A 46 -8.22 7.67 -4.61
N PRO A 47 -7.23 8.54 -4.76
CA PRO A 47 -6.62 8.79 -6.06
C PRO A 47 -6.11 7.53 -6.75
N ALA A 48 -5.46 6.63 -5.99
CA ALA A 48 -4.91 5.39 -6.52
C ALA A 48 -6.01 4.42 -6.98
N LEU A 49 -7.08 4.29 -6.20
CA LEU A 49 -8.16 3.36 -6.48
C LEU A 49 -8.99 3.81 -7.70
N VAL A 50 -9.44 5.07 -7.68
CA VAL A 50 -10.29 5.62 -8.75
C VAL A 50 -9.47 5.87 -10.01
N GLY A 51 -8.26 6.43 -9.89
CA GLY A 51 -7.35 6.62 -11.02
C GLY A 51 -6.96 5.30 -11.67
N GLY A 52 -6.71 4.25 -10.88
CA GLY A 52 -6.45 2.91 -11.37
C GLY A 52 -7.66 2.28 -12.09
N ALA A 53 -8.86 2.44 -11.56
CA ALA A 53 -10.09 1.93 -12.18
C ALA A 53 -10.39 2.63 -13.52
N ILE A 54 -10.27 3.97 -13.56
CA ILE A 54 -10.42 4.76 -14.81
C ILE A 54 -9.34 4.34 -15.80
N GLY A 55 -8.07 4.24 -15.36
CA GLY A 55 -6.96 3.84 -16.19
C GLY A 55 -7.14 2.45 -16.79
N LEU A 56 -7.62 1.48 -16.01
CA LEU A 56 -7.94 0.14 -16.48
C LEU A 56 -9.04 0.18 -17.57
N ALA A 57 -10.15 0.88 -17.29
CA ALA A 57 -11.26 0.99 -18.24
C ALA A 57 -10.80 1.64 -19.55
N LEU A 58 -10.07 2.74 -19.50
CA LEU A 58 -9.55 3.42 -20.67
C LEU A 58 -8.52 2.57 -21.42
N SER A 59 -7.61 1.89 -20.72
CA SER A 59 -6.63 0.99 -21.35
C SER A 59 -7.30 -0.17 -22.08
N VAL A 60 -8.36 -0.74 -21.50
CA VAL A 60 -9.17 -1.79 -22.17
C VAL A 60 -9.88 -1.24 -23.41
N LEU A 61 -10.43 -0.02 -23.35
CA LEU A 61 -11.04 0.64 -24.51
C LEU A 61 -10.01 0.91 -25.60
N LEU A 62 -8.85 1.47 -25.27
CA LEU A 62 -7.75 1.71 -26.21
C LEU A 62 -7.31 0.41 -26.90
N ALA A 63 -7.19 -0.68 -26.12
CA ALA A 63 -6.82 -1.99 -26.66
C ALA A 63 -7.89 -2.54 -27.60
N ARG A 64 -9.17 -2.41 -27.25
CA ARG A 64 -10.31 -2.84 -28.11
C ARG A 64 -10.38 -2.04 -29.41
N CYS A 65 -10.14 -0.74 -29.33
CA CYS A 65 -10.11 0.15 -30.50
C CYS A 65 -8.84 -0.02 -31.34
N GLY A 66 -7.84 -0.79 -30.85
CA GLY A 66 -6.56 -0.98 -31.52
C GLY A 66 -5.67 0.28 -31.54
N ILE A 67 -5.95 1.26 -30.66
CA ILE A 67 -5.23 2.54 -30.66
C ILE A 67 -3.82 2.34 -30.09
N GLY A 68 -2.82 2.58 -30.92
CA GLY A 68 -1.40 2.47 -30.54
C GLY A 68 -0.91 1.04 -30.28
N LEU A 69 -1.74 0.02 -30.51
CA LEU A 69 -1.43 -1.39 -30.32
C LEU A 69 -1.19 -2.06 -31.68
N THR A 70 0.01 -2.57 -31.88
CA THR A 70 0.33 -3.36 -33.08
C THR A 70 -0.04 -4.81 -32.77
N ARG A 71 -1.06 -5.34 -33.49
CA ARG A 71 -1.43 -6.76 -33.40
C ARG A 71 -0.27 -7.61 -33.94
N SER A 72 0.22 -8.54 -33.13
CA SER A 72 1.14 -9.57 -33.59
C SER A 72 0.36 -10.70 -34.22
N ASP A 73 0.79 -11.19 -35.38
CA ASP A 73 0.21 -12.35 -36.06
C ASP A 73 0.26 -13.64 -35.20
N LYS A 74 1.08 -13.63 -34.14
CA LYS A 74 1.14 -14.75 -33.19
C LYS A 74 -0.02 -14.79 -32.19
N SER A 75 -0.92 -13.82 -32.18
CA SER A 75 -2.06 -13.74 -31.25
C SER A 75 -3.25 -14.64 -31.67
N GLN A 76 -3.04 -15.66 -32.51
CA GLN A 76 -4.07 -16.67 -32.85
C GLN A 76 -4.33 -17.69 -31.71
N SER A 77 -3.62 -17.63 -30.62
CA SER A 77 -4.02 -18.30 -29.38
C SER A 77 -4.91 -17.36 -28.52
N ALA A 78 -5.88 -16.72 -29.13
CA ALA A 78 -6.95 -16.10 -28.39
C ALA A 78 -7.71 -17.24 -27.70
N GLY A 79 -7.37 -17.52 -26.43
CA GLY A 79 -8.20 -18.34 -25.57
C GLY A 79 -9.66 -17.87 -25.72
N GLN A 80 -10.60 -18.80 -25.63
CA GLN A 80 -12.04 -18.51 -25.77
C GLN A 80 -12.37 -17.20 -25.02
N ALA A 81 -12.95 -16.25 -25.74
CA ALA A 81 -13.31 -14.96 -25.16
C ALA A 81 -14.21 -15.20 -23.95
N VAL A 82 -13.71 -14.91 -22.76
CA VAL A 82 -14.50 -15.08 -21.53
C VAL A 82 -15.69 -14.13 -21.60
N PRO A 83 -16.94 -14.63 -21.45
CA PRO A 83 -18.11 -13.78 -21.46
C PRO A 83 -17.99 -12.65 -20.44
N PHE A 84 -18.36 -11.44 -20.82
CA PHE A 84 -18.26 -10.25 -19.96
C PHE A 84 -18.89 -10.47 -18.58
N LEU A 85 -20.02 -11.16 -18.52
CA LEU A 85 -20.72 -11.48 -17.27
C LEU A 85 -19.87 -12.36 -16.33
N GLN A 86 -19.09 -13.29 -16.86
CA GLN A 86 -18.18 -14.10 -16.04
C GLN A 86 -17.03 -13.27 -15.48
N VAL A 87 -16.50 -12.32 -16.25
CA VAL A 87 -15.48 -11.37 -15.78
C VAL A 87 -16.06 -10.51 -14.66
N VAL A 88 -17.24 -9.93 -14.84
CA VAL A 88 -17.92 -9.13 -13.80
C VAL A 88 -18.17 -9.97 -12.55
N LYS A 89 -18.64 -11.20 -12.69
CA LYS A 89 -18.85 -12.12 -11.58
C LYS A 89 -17.53 -12.42 -10.82
N ALA A 90 -16.45 -12.66 -11.55
CA ALA A 90 -15.13 -12.87 -10.94
C ALA A 90 -14.61 -11.62 -10.20
N MET A 91 -14.90 -10.42 -10.73
CA MET A 91 -14.52 -9.15 -10.11
C MET A 91 -15.45 -8.69 -8.99
N THR A 92 -16.58 -9.35 -8.78
CA THR A 92 -17.60 -8.93 -7.81
C THR A 92 -17.04 -8.67 -6.40
N PRO A 93 -16.16 -9.51 -5.81
CA PRO A 93 -15.61 -9.23 -4.48
C PRO A 93 -14.84 -7.90 -4.43
N THR A 94 -14.03 -7.64 -5.46
CA THR A 94 -13.26 -6.38 -5.57
C THR A 94 -14.17 -5.18 -5.77
N LEU A 95 -15.17 -5.30 -6.63
CA LEU A 95 -16.14 -4.22 -6.88
C LEU A 95 -16.99 -3.91 -5.64
N LEU A 96 -17.42 -4.94 -4.89
CA LEU A 96 -18.13 -4.77 -3.62
C LEU A 96 -17.24 -4.06 -2.58
N LEU A 97 -16.00 -4.47 -2.48
CA LEU A 97 -15.05 -3.80 -1.56
C LEU A 97 -14.90 -2.32 -1.91
N ILE A 98 -14.66 -2.01 -3.18
CA ILE A 98 -14.56 -0.64 -3.67
C ILE A 98 -15.82 0.15 -3.36
N ALA A 99 -16.98 -0.41 -3.64
CA ALA A 99 -18.28 0.23 -3.36
C ALA A 99 -18.47 0.52 -1.86
N ILE A 100 -18.19 -0.44 -0.99
CA ILE A 100 -18.28 -0.27 0.46
C ILE A 100 -17.30 0.82 0.94
N LEU A 101 -16.06 0.79 0.46
CA LEU A 101 -15.07 1.80 0.83
C LEU A 101 -15.49 3.21 0.38
N ILE A 102 -15.98 3.36 -0.85
CA ILE A 102 -16.46 4.66 -1.35
C ILE A 102 -17.64 5.13 -0.51
N VAL A 103 -18.68 4.29 -0.35
CA VAL A 103 -19.90 4.66 0.38
C VAL A 103 -19.61 5.06 1.82
N THR A 104 -18.72 4.35 2.50
CA THR A 104 -18.34 4.65 3.89
C THR A 104 -17.52 5.94 4.03
N ARG A 105 -16.96 6.46 2.94
CA ARG A 105 -16.10 7.66 2.94
C ARG A 105 -16.79 8.92 2.42
N ILE A 106 -17.93 8.78 1.74
CA ILE A 106 -18.71 9.93 1.28
C ILE A 106 -19.24 10.72 2.47
N HIS A 107 -18.75 11.96 2.63
CA HIS A 107 -19.10 12.81 3.76
C HIS A 107 -20.60 13.15 3.79
N GLN A 108 -21.20 13.35 2.61
CA GLN A 108 -22.62 13.71 2.44
C GLN A 108 -23.58 12.64 2.95
N LEU A 109 -23.17 11.38 3.01
CA LEU A 109 -23.99 10.28 3.54
C LEU A 109 -24.00 10.22 5.09
N GLY A 110 -23.21 11.03 5.77
CA GLY A 110 -23.10 11.03 7.23
C GLY A 110 -22.45 9.78 7.83
N LEU A 111 -22.17 8.75 7.03
CA LEU A 111 -21.59 7.49 7.49
C LEU A 111 -20.21 7.67 8.10
N LYS A 112 -19.40 8.58 7.54
CA LYS A 112 -18.07 8.90 8.09
C LYS A 112 -18.17 9.40 9.53
N ALA A 113 -19.13 10.27 9.83
CA ALA A 113 -19.36 10.80 11.19
C ALA A 113 -19.86 9.69 12.14
N LEU A 114 -20.74 8.82 11.66
CA LEU A 114 -21.25 7.69 12.42
C LEU A 114 -20.14 6.70 12.78
N LEU A 115 -19.29 6.35 11.80
CA LEU A 115 -18.18 5.40 11.96
C LEU A 115 -16.99 5.95 12.75
N ASN A 116 -16.94 7.26 12.99
CA ASN A 116 -15.95 7.93 13.82
C ASN A 116 -16.53 8.56 15.10
N ASN A 117 -17.71 8.14 15.52
CA ASN A 117 -18.34 8.70 16.71
C ASN A 117 -17.52 8.35 17.96
N THR A 118 -16.93 9.38 18.56
CA THR A 118 -16.10 9.26 19.78
C THR A 118 -16.90 9.30 21.08
N ALA A 119 -18.24 9.47 21.01
CA ALA A 119 -19.07 9.47 22.21
C ALA A 119 -18.84 8.17 22.99
N LEU A 120 -18.57 8.31 24.27
CA LEU A 120 -18.25 7.20 25.16
C LEU A 120 -19.43 6.24 25.26
N LEU A 121 -19.19 4.95 25.06
CA LEU A 121 -20.14 3.88 25.28
C LEU A 121 -19.86 3.16 26.60
N TRP A 122 -18.60 2.88 26.86
CA TRP A 122 -18.16 2.15 28.03
C TRP A 122 -16.72 2.55 28.40
N GLN A 123 -16.42 2.55 29.71
CA GLN A 123 -15.12 2.92 30.26
C GLN A 123 -14.85 2.08 31.51
N GLU A 124 -13.65 1.54 31.62
CA GLU A 124 -13.21 0.74 32.74
C GLU A 124 -11.76 1.07 33.09
N ASN A 125 -11.51 1.20 34.39
CA ASN A 125 -10.16 1.41 34.88
C ASN A 125 -9.53 0.06 35.21
N LEU A 126 -8.49 -0.31 34.44
CA LEU A 126 -7.75 -1.56 34.61
C LEU A 126 -6.57 -1.44 35.60
N GLY A 127 -6.59 -0.42 36.45
CA GLY A 127 -5.54 -0.15 37.43
C GLY A 127 -4.22 0.23 36.73
N TRP A 128 -3.16 -0.51 37.03
CA TRP A 128 -1.83 -0.26 36.46
C TRP A 128 -1.74 -0.46 34.94
N LEU A 129 -2.65 -1.20 34.33
CA LEU A 129 -2.71 -1.37 32.88
C LEU A 129 -3.26 -0.13 32.16
N GLY A 130 -3.90 0.80 32.88
CA GLY A 130 -4.47 2.01 32.32
C GLY A 130 -5.99 1.98 32.25
N GLU A 131 -6.55 2.87 31.46
CA GLU A 131 -7.98 3.07 31.32
C GLU A 131 -8.44 2.62 29.93
N LEU A 132 -9.33 1.62 29.89
CA LEU A 132 -9.94 1.13 28.65
C LEU A 132 -11.22 1.90 28.35
N ARG A 133 -11.30 2.51 27.18
CA ARG A 133 -12.46 3.25 26.69
C ARG A 133 -12.96 2.66 25.39
N ILE A 134 -14.28 2.51 25.27
CA ILE A 134 -14.95 2.07 24.05
C ILE A 134 -15.98 3.13 23.67
N SER A 135 -15.88 3.66 22.46
CA SER A 135 -16.85 4.61 21.93
C SER A 135 -18.01 3.93 21.21
N ARG A 136 -19.06 4.71 20.88
CA ARG A 136 -20.20 4.23 20.09
C ARG A 136 -19.83 3.72 18.70
N ALA A 137 -18.73 4.21 18.12
CA ALA A 137 -18.19 3.70 16.86
C ALA A 137 -17.20 2.53 17.07
N LEU A 138 -17.25 1.85 18.23
CA LEU A 138 -16.31 0.79 18.60
C LEU A 138 -14.85 1.20 18.44
N ILE A 139 -14.54 2.46 18.72
CA ILE A 139 -13.18 2.90 18.89
C ILE A 139 -12.72 2.41 20.25
N VAL A 140 -11.76 1.50 20.24
CA VAL A 140 -11.18 0.94 21.47
C VAL A 140 -9.91 1.72 21.77
N GLU A 141 -9.84 2.36 22.91
CA GLU A 141 -8.68 3.14 23.35
C GLU A 141 -8.21 2.64 24.71
N LEU A 142 -6.92 2.44 24.84
CA LEU A 142 -6.25 2.19 26.11
C LEU A 142 -5.40 3.41 26.42
N GLN A 143 -5.73 4.13 27.47
CA GLN A 143 -5.06 5.37 27.88
C GLN A 143 -4.30 5.16 29.18
N GLN A 144 -3.30 6.02 29.45
CA GLN A 144 -2.48 5.99 30.67
C GLN A 144 -1.82 4.63 30.94
N VAL A 145 -1.33 3.95 29.90
CA VAL A 145 -0.71 2.62 30.02
C VAL A 145 0.46 2.66 30.99
N LEU A 146 0.42 1.79 32.00
CA LEU A 146 1.43 1.72 33.08
C LEU A 146 1.67 3.06 33.80
N GLY A 147 0.64 3.90 33.93
CA GLY A 147 0.76 5.23 34.55
C GLY A 147 1.56 6.26 33.74
N THR A 148 1.83 5.97 32.46
CA THR A 148 2.53 6.87 31.55
C THR A 148 1.55 7.69 30.68
N SER A 149 2.06 8.60 29.86
CA SER A 149 1.29 9.30 28.84
C SER A 149 1.03 8.45 27.59
N ALA A 150 1.46 7.19 27.58
CA ALA A 150 1.26 6.29 26.44
C ALA A 150 -0.21 5.94 26.30
N ALA A 151 -0.72 6.04 25.07
CA ALA A 151 -2.06 5.65 24.70
C ALA A 151 -2.04 4.89 23.37
N ALA A 152 -2.94 3.93 23.25
CA ALA A 152 -3.16 3.18 22.01
C ALA A 152 -4.64 3.20 21.67
N GLY A 153 -4.98 3.42 20.39
CA GLY A 153 -6.36 3.46 19.95
C GLY A 153 -6.56 2.75 18.62
N TYR A 154 -7.69 2.09 18.45
CA TYR A 154 -8.07 1.41 17.23
C TYR A 154 -9.52 1.72 16.83
N LYS A 155 -9.70 2.28 15.64
CA LYS A 155 -11.02 2.66 15.09
C LYS A 155 -11.64 1.48 14.35
N THR A 156 -12.21 0.52 15.07
CA THR A 156 -12.66 -0.77 14.54
C THR A 156 -13.58 -0.64 13.32
N LEU A 157 -14.57 0.23 13.36
CA LEU A 157 -15.53 0.39 12.25
C LEU A 157 -15.00 1.22 11.09
N TYR A 158 -14.10 2.18 11.37
CA TYR A 158 -13.64 3.10 10.34
C TYR A 158 -12.40 2.64 9.59
N VAL A 159 -11.58 1.76 10.17
CA VAL A 159 -10.38 1.24 9.48
C VAL A 159 -10.78 0.49 8.21
N PRO A 160 -10.24 0.87 7.03
CA PRO A 160 -10.67 0.30 5.73
C PRO A 160 -10.13 -1.12 5.49
N ALA A 161 -9.72 -1.80 6.52
CA ALA A 161 -9.12 -3.13 6.41
C ALA A 161 -10.04 -4.24 6.93
N LEU A 162 -10.44 -4.21 8.20
CA LEU A 162 -11.08 -5.38 8.82
C LEU A 162 -12.56 -5.50 8.41
N ILE A 163 -13.38 -4.52 8.77
CA ILE A 163 -14.84 -4.60 8.61
C ILE A 163 -15.28 -4.64 7.14
N PRO A 164 -14.77 -3.76 6.23
CA PRO A 164 -15.13 -3.84 4.82
C PRO A 164 -14.79 -5.19 4.18
N PHE A 165 -13.60 -5.73 4.46
CA PHE A 165 -13.20 -7.03 3.92
C PHE A 165 -14.06 -8.17 4.47
N LEU A 166 -14.34 -8.18 5.78
CA LEU A 166 -15.21 -9.20 6.40
C LEU A 166 -16.62 -9.16 5.80
N LEU A 167 -17.19 -7.96 5.63
CA LEU A 167 -18.50 -7.79 5.00
C LEU A 167 -18.52 -8.34 3.57
N VAL A 168 -17.50 -8.05 2.77
CA VAL A 168 -17.38 -8.58 1.41
C VAL A 168 -17.33 -10.10 1.43
N VAL A 169 -16.51 -10.70 2.30
CA VAL A 169 -16.42 -12.15 2.43
C VAL A 169 -17.79 -12.75 2.78
N LEU A 170 -18.48 -12.19 3.80
CA LEU A 170 -19.80 -12.66 4.21
C LEU A 170 -20.84 -12.53 3.08
N LEU A 171 -20.81 -11.45 2.30
CA LEU A 171 -21.70 -11.26 1.15
C LEU A 171 -21.35 -12.21 -0.01
N CYS A 172 -20.09 -12.55 -0.20
CA CYS A 172 -19.67 -13.47 -1.25
C CYS A 172 -20.05 -14.93 -0.98
N ILE A 173 -20.19 -15.36 0.28
CA ILE A 173 -20.61 -16.72 0.61
C ILE A 173 -21.94 -17.10 -0.07
N PRO A 174 -23.06 -16.40 0.17
CA PRO A 174 -24.32 -16.71 -0.51
C PRO A 174 -24.28 -16.35 -2.00
N LEU A 175 -23.59 -15.29 -2.42
CA LEU A 175 -23.51 -14.85 -3.79
C LEU A 175 -22.86 -15.90 -4.70
N PHE A 176 -21.81 -16.55 -4.24
CA PHE A 176 -21.12 -17.63 -4.95
C PHE A 176 -21.64 -19.02 -4.57
N ARG A 177 -22.65 -19.10 -3.68
CA ARG A 177 -23.25 -20.35 -3.20
C ARG A 177 -22.22 -21.31 -2.63
N LEU A 178 -21.29 -20.79 -1.82
CA LEU A 178 -20.26 -21.61 -1.17
C LEU A 178 -20.91 -22.54 -0.15
N ASN A 179 -20.50 -23.81 -0.15
CA ASN A 179 -20.93 -24.77 0.84
C ASN A 179 -20.11 -24.63 2.16
N GLY A 180 -20.58 -25.27 3.24
CA GLY A 180 -19.96 -25.18 4.57
C GLY A 180 -18.49 -25.63 4.57
N ASP A 181 -18.16 -26.68 3.82
CA ASP A 181 -16.79 -27.19 3.74
C ASP A 181 -15.85 -26.22 3.05
N GLN A 182 -16.30 -25.59 1.96
CA GLN A 182 -15.53 -24.55 1.25
C GLN A 182 -15.30 -23.33 2.13
N VAL A 183 -16.30 -22.90 2.88
CA VAL A 183 -16.18 -21.80 3.84
C VAL A 183 -15.17 -22.14 4.94
N ARG A 184 -15.28 -23.34 5.53
CA ARG A 184 -14.35 -23.83 6.56
C ARG A 184 -12.92 -23.89 6.03
N GLN A 185 -12.72 -24.43 4.84
CA GLN A 185 -11.41 -24.51 4.19
C GLN A 185 -10.83 -23.11 3.97
N MET A 186 -11.61 -22.17 3.42
CA MET A 186 -11.20 -20.79 3.19
C MET A 186 -10.69 -20.11 4.46
N PHE A 187 -11.45 -20.20 5.58
CA PHE A 187 -11.03 -19.61 6.85
C PHE A 187 -9.82 -20.31 7.46
N SER A 188 -9.74 -21.63 7.38
CA SER A 188 -8.60 -22.41 7.88
C SER A 188 -7.31 -22.07 7.14
N GLU A 189 -7.34 -22.03 5.80
CA GLU A 189 -6.18 -21.66 4.99
C GLU A 189 -5.76 -20.21 5.23
N THR A 190 -6.73 -19.30 5.33
CA THR A 190 -6.46 -17.88 5.63
C THR A 190 -5.79 -17.73 6.99
N GLY A 191 -6.32 -18.38 8.02
CA GLY A 191 -5.75 -18.36 9.38
C GLY A 191 -4.30 -18.85 9.39
N GLY A 192 -4.02 -19.97 8.71
CA GLY A 192 -2.66 -20.50 8.60
C GLY A 192 -1.67 -19.56 7.87
N ARG A 193 -2.16 -18.84 6.84
CA ARG A 193 -1.33 -17.90 6.08
C ARG A 193 -1.08 -16.57 6.82
N VAL A 194 -2.03 -16.13 7.65
CA VAL A 194 -1.95 -14.82 8.34
C VAL A 194 -1.18 -14.93 9.66
N ALA A 195 -1.17 -16.08 10.32
CA ALA A 195 -0.59 -16.24 11.65
C ALA A 195 0.88 -15.79 11.76
N ARG A 196 1.73 -16.24 10.83
CA ARG A 196 3.17 -15.87 10.83
C ARG A 196 3.41 -14.38 10.54
N PRO A 197 2.83 -13.78 9.47
CA PRO A 197 2.92 -12.34 9.24
C PRO A 197 2.39 -11.51 10.42
N PHE A 198 1.32 -11.94 11.07
CA PHE A 198 0.75 -11.25 12.23
C PHE A 198 1.75 -11.15 13.39
N ILE A 199 2.40 -12.26 13.76
CA ILE A 199 3.40 -12.28 14.85
C ILE A 199 4.58 -11.37 14.50
N ALA A 200 5.08 -11.43 13.26
CA ALA A 200 6.19 -10.60 12.81
C ALA A 200 5.83 -9.10 12.83
N LEU A 201 4.64 -8.74 12.35
CA LEU A 201 4.17 -7.36 12.36
C LEU A 201 3.93 -6.85 13.78
N PHE A 202 3.38 -7.67 14.66
CA PHE A 202 3.17 -7.32 16.05
C PHE A 202 4.50 -6.98 16.74
N GLY A 203 5.51 -7.85 16.60
CA GLY A 203 6.86 -7.60 17.12
C GLY A 203 7.49 -6.33 16.55
N ALA A 204 7.39 -6.11 15.24
CA ALA A 204 7.90 -4.91 14.60
C ALA A 204 7.22 -3.63 15.11
N LEU A 205 5.89 -3.63 15.26
CA LEU A 205 5.15 -2.47 15.76
C LEU A 205 5.46 -2.17 17.24
N VAL A 206 5.62 -3.20 18.07
CA VAL A 206 6.08 -3.02 19.47
C VAL A 206 7.45 -2.37 19.49
N MET A 207 8.41 -2.86 18.72
CA MET A 207 9.74 -2.29 18.62
C MET A 207 9.71 -0.82 18.18
N VAL A 208 8.96 -0.50 17.14
CA VAL A 208 8.81 0.89 16.65
C VAL A 208 8.23 1.80 17.73
N ASN A 209 7.17 1.37 18.41
CA ASN A 209 6.59 2.16 19.48
C ASN A 209 7.58 2.41 20.62
N LEU A 210 8.37 1.40 21.00
CA LEU A 210 9.44 1.58 22.00
C LEU A 210 10.50 2.58 21.52
N MET A 211 10.89 2.52 20.26
CA MET A 211 11.86 3.45 19.67
C MET A 211 11.34 4.90 19.62
N MET A 212 10.05 5.12 19.62
CA MET A 212 9.42 6.44 19.63
C MET A 212 9.21 7.02 21.03
N GLN A 213 9.42 6.24 22.10
CA GLN A 213 9.31 6.71 23.47
C GLN A 213 10.60 7.41 23.91
N GLY A 214 10.47 8.45 24.77
CA GLY A 214 11.60 9.16 25.35
C GLY A 214 11.73 10.63 24.95
N GLY A 215 10.75 11.19 24.24
CA GLY A 215 10.77 12.58 23.77
C GLY A 215 12.03 12.87 22.96
N ASP A 216 12.78 13.92 23.30
CA ASP A 216 14.01 14.32 22.59
C ASP A 216 15.15 13.29 22.65
N ASN A 217 15.09 12.35 23.60
CA ASN A 217 16.03 11.24 23.74
C ASN A 217 15.51 9.94 23.14
N ALA A 218 14.37 9.95 22.46
CA ALA A 218 13.86 8.77 21.80
C ALA A 218 14.89 8.22 20.79
N PRO A 219 15.12 6.90 20.72
CA PRO A 219 16.06 6.30 19.77
C PRO A 219 15.85 6.78 18.33
N VAL A 220 14.59 6.94 17.90
CA VAL A 220 14.24 7.49 16.58
C VAL A 220 14.83 8.89 16.37
N ILE A 221 14.71 9.78 17.36
CA ILE A 221 15.21 11.15 17.29
C ILE A 221 16.75 11.17 17.27
N LEU A 222 17.38 10.35 18.09
CA LEU A 222 18.85 10.26 18.14
C LEU A 222 19.44 9.72 16.82
N ILE A 223 18.83 8.67 16.25
CA ILE A 223 19.21 8.15 14.92
C ILE A 223 19.01 9.23 13.86
N GLY A 224 17.87 9.94 13.89
CA GLY A 224 17.60 11.03 12.97
C GLY A 224 18.66 12.13 13.04
N LYS A 225 19.01 12.61 14.24
CA LYS A 225 20.05 13.62 14.44
C LYS A 225 21.44 13.15 13.95
N ALA A 226 21.79 11.89 14.21
CA ALA A 226 23.07 11.33 13.75
C ALA A 226 23.13 11.25 12.21
N LEU A 227 22.06 10.78 11.55
CA LEU A 227 21.98 10.73 10.08
C LEU A 227 21.97 12.14 9.48
N ALA A 228 21.24 13.09 10.08
CA ALA A 228 21.24 14.48 9.65
C ALA A 228 22.66 15.10 9.72
N ALA A 229 23.41 14.83 10.77
CA ALA A 229 24.78 15.31 10.91
C ALA A 229 25.73 14.73 9.85
N LEU A 230 25.48 13.49 9.40
CA LEU A 230 26.29 12.82 8.36
C LEU A 230 25.96 13.27 6.95
N THR A 231 24.71 13.52 6.65
CA THR A 231 24.21 13.71 5.27
C THR A 231 23.83 15.15 4.97
N GLY A 232 23.41 15.92 5.98
CA GLY A 232 22.91 17.28 5.79
C GLY A 232 21.81 17.34 4.74
N GLU A 233 21.91 18.32 3.84
CA GLU A 233 20.97 18.54 2.74
C GLU A 233 20.91 17.38 1.72
N SER A 234 22.01 16.59 1.62
CA SER A 234 22.07 15.43 0.73
C SER A 234 21.11 14.29 1.15
N TRP A 235 20.48 14.38 2.34
CA TRP A 235 19.54 13.36 2.81
C TRP A 235 18.40 13.10 1.83
N LEU A 236 17.92 14.09 1.11
CA LEU A 236 16.87 13.92 0.11
C LEU A 236 17.19 12.84 -0.93
N LEU A 237 18.46 12.64 -1.27
CA LEU A 237 18.88 11.60 -2.21
C LEU A 237 18.73 10.19 -1.63
N PHE A 238 18.80 10.06 -0.30
CA PHE A 238 18.75 8.77 0.40
C PHE A 238 17.39 8.47 1.01
N SER A 239 16.55 9.48 1.20
CA SER A 239 15.26 9.38 1.91
C SER A 239 14.37 8.26 1.35
N SER A 240 14.22 8.16 0.03
CA SER A 240 13.42 7.11 -0.60
C SER A 240 14.01 5.70 -0.39
N PHE A 241 15.33 5.57 -0.27
CA PHE A 241 15.96 4.27 -0.03
C PHE A 241 15.74 3.77 1.41
N LEU A 242 15.65 4.68 2.40
CA LEU A 242 15.25 4.29 3.75
C LEU A 242 13.81 3.76 3.76
N GLY A 243 12.90 4.42 3.03
CA GLY A 243 11.54 3.93 2.83
C GLY A 243 11.50 2.55 2.18
N ALA A 244 12.33 2.34 1.16
CA ALA A 244 12.45 1.04 0.48
C ALA A 244 12.94 -0.06 1.41
N LEU A 245 13.91 0.24 2.28
CA LEU A 245 14.42 -0.70 3.26
C LEU A 245 13.29 -1.19 4.20
N GLY A 246 12.43 -0.29 4.67
CA GLY A 246 11.31 -0.64 5.54
C GLY A 246 10.31 -1.59 4.87
N SER A 247 9.95 -1.33 3.64
CA SER A 247 9.01 -2.19 2.92
C SER A 247 9.67 -3.46 2.36
N PHE A 248 10.97 -3.46 2.11
CA PHE A 248 11.72 -4.68 1.77
C PHE A 248 11.56 -5.76 2.85
N PHE A 249 11.69 -5.38 4.13
CA PHE A 249 11.53 -6.31 5.24
C PHE A 249 10.08 -6.64 5.57
N SER A 250 9.20 -5.64 5.53
CA SER A 250 7.82 -5.79 6.01
C SER A 250 6.83 -6.20 4.91
N GLY A 251 7.11 -5.94 3.65
CA GLY A 251 6.17 -6.08 2.54
C GLY A 251 5.05 -5.04 2.54
N SER A 252 5.19 -3.96 3.30
CA SER A 252 4.13 -2.98 3.50
C SER A 252 4.66 -1.56 3.51
N ASN A 253 4.13 -0.72 2.64
CA ASN A 253 4.40 0.72 2.66
C ASN A 253 3.95 1.37 3.97
N THR A 254 2.79 0.97 4.50
CA THR A 254 2.28 1.47 5.78
C THR A 254 3.23 1.17 6.93
N VAL A 255 3.73 -0.07 7.02
CA VAL A 255 4.69 -0.45 8.06
C VAL A 255 5.99 0.33 7.89
N SER A 256 6.50 0.48 6.66
CA SER A 256 7.68 1.30 6.38
C SER A 256 7.50 2.74 6.87
N ASN A 257 6.36 3.37 6.55
CA ASN A 257 6.06 4.74 6.96
C ASN A 257 5.93 4.87 8.48
N LEU A 258 5.31 3.91 9.15
CA LEU A 258 5.22 3.89 10.62
C LEU A 258 6.59 3.71 11.27
N THR A 259 7.46 2.88 10.67
CA THR A 259 8.79 2.60 11.22
C THR A 259 9.75 3.77 11.04
N PHE A 260 9.79 4.36 9.85
CA PHE A 260 10.84 5.32 9.49
C PHE A 260 10.33 6.75 9.35
N GLY A 261 9.01 6.99 9.33
CA GLY A 261 8.46 8.33 9.16
C GLY A 261 8.92 9.32 10.24
N GLY A 262 8.96 8.89 11.51
CA GLY A 262 9.47 9.71 12.60
C GLY A 262 10.98 10.05 12.45
N ILE A 263 11.78 9.10 11.99
CA ILE A 263 13.21 9.31 11.69
C ILE A 263 13.34 10.33 10.54
N GLN A 264 12.61 10.16 9.46
CA GLN A 264 12.62 11.05 8.31
C GLN A 264 12.23 12.48 8.69
N GLN A 265 11.19 12.63 9.52
CA GLN A 265 10.76 13.92 10.04
C GLN A 265 11.85 14.59 10.88
N SER A 266 12.48 13.84 11.78
CA SER A 266 13.55 14.34 12.63
C SER A 266 14.76 14.78 11.81
N ILE A 267 15.15 14.02 10.78
CA ILE A 267 16.25 14.39 9.88
C ILE A 267 15.91 15.67 9.13
N ALA A 268 14.72 15.75 8.54
CA ALA A 268 14.28 16.92 7.79
C ALA A 268 14.34 18.19 8.66
N GLN A 269 13.79 18.13 9.88
CA GLN A 269 13.82 19.25 10.82
C GLN A 269 15.23 19.64 11.23
N SER A 270 16.13 18.67 11.50
CA SER A 270 17.49 18.92 11.93
C SER A 270 18.39 19.45 10.80
N SER A 271 18.09 19.11 9.55
CA SER A 271 18.85 19.53 8.36
C SER A 271 18.22 20.73 7.62
N GLY A 272 17.11 21.30 8.13
CA GLY A 272 16.44 22.41 7.46
C GLY A 272 15.75 22.04 6.13
N LEU A 273 15.44 20.75 5.91
CA LEU A 273 14.78 20.26 4.71
C LEU A 273 13.27 20.37 4.82
N ASP A 274 12.58 20.42 3.65
CA ASP A 274 11.12 20.34 3.63
C ASP A 274 10.64 18.98 4.14
N VAL A 275 9.87 19.02 5.24
CA VAL A 275 9.35 17.83 5.92
C VAL A 275 8.36 17.08 5.03
N ASN A 276 7.52 17.79 4.28
CA ASN A 276 6.51 17.16 3.42
C ASN A 276 7.17 16.43 2.25
N LEU A 277 8.18 17.04 1.64
CA LEU A 277 8.95 16.41 0.57
C LEU A 277 9.69 15.17 1.08
N THR A 278 10.33 15.26 2.24
CA THR A 278 11.05 14.13 2.85
C THR A 278 10.11 12.96 3.17
N LEU A 279 8.94 13.25 3.75
CA LEU A 279 7.93 12.21 4.03
C LEU A 279 7.28 11.67 2.76
N ALA A 280 7.13 12.48 1.71
CA ALA A 280 6.68 12.00 0.41
C ALA A 280 7.71 11.03 -0.20
N LEU A 281 9.00 11.34 -0.12
CA LEU A 281 10.09 10.44 -0.55
C LEU A 281 10.12 9.15 0.27
N GLN A 282 9.87 9.21 1.58
CA GLN A 282 9.69 8.03 2.43
C GLN A 282 8.58 7.14 1.91
N SER A 283 7.41 7.70 1.58
CA SER A 283 6.26 6.96 1.08
C SER A 283 6.49 6.38 -0.31
N VAL A 284 7.14 7.15 -1.20
CA VAL A 284 7.60 6.66 -2.51
C VAL A 284 8.58 5.50 -2.34
N GLY A 285 9.52 5.64 -1.41
CA GLY A 285 10.47 4.58 -1.06
C GLY A 285 9.78 3.32 -0.57
N GLY A 286 8.80 3.47 0.34
CA GLY A 286 7.99 2.36 0.80
C GLY A 286 7.26 1.63 -0.33
N ALA A 287 6.76 2.36 -1.32
CA ALA A 287 6.15 1.76 -2.50
C ALA A 287 7.16 1.01 -3.38
N MET A 288 8.33 1.61 -3.66
CA MET A 288 9.34 0.97 -4.51
C MET A 288 9.99 -0.25 -3.88
N GLY A 289 10.18 -0.27 -2.57
CA GLY A 289 10.80 -1.40 -1.86
C GLY A 289 9.94 -2.68 -1.89
N ASN A 290 8.63 -2.56 -2.09
CA ASN A 290 7.75 -3.71 -2.31
C ASN A 290 8.14 -4.54 -3.55
N MET A 291 8.81 -3.95 -4.54
CA MET A 291 9.28 -4.65 -5.75
C MET A 291 10.34 -5.72 -5.44
N VAL A 292 11.06 -5.56 -4.35
CA VAL A 292 12.15 -6.46 -3.91
C VAL A 292 11.82 -7.19 -2.61
N CYS A 293 10.63 -7.00 -2.06
CA CYS A 293 10.22 -7.63 -0.82
C CYS A 293 10.13 -9.15 -0.97
N LEU A 294 10.90 -9.85 -0.13
CA LEU A 294 10.98 -11.31 -0.15
C LEU A 294 9.62 -11.97 0.12
N ASN A 295 8.87 -11.46 1.11
CA ASN A 295 7.56 -12.01 1.48
C ASN A 295 6.55 -11.92 0.32
N ASN A 296 6.51 -10.79 -0.39
CA ASN A 296 5.63 -10.60 -1.53
C ASN A 296 6.04 -11.51 -2.70
N ILE A 297 7.32 -11.65 -2.96
CA ILE A 297 7.85 -12.52 -4.01
C ILE A 297 7.53 -13.99 -3.69
N ILE A 298 7.75 -14.45 -2.46
CA ILE A 298 7.41 -15.82 -2.02
C ILE A 298 5.90 -16.06 -2.17
N ALA A 299 5.05 -15.11 -1.77
CA ALA A 299 3.60 -15.23 -1.91
C ALA A 299 3.18 -15.40 -3.37
N VAL A 300 3.72 -14.59 -4.28
CA VAL A 300 3.44 -14.70 -5.72
C VAL A 300 3.97 -16.01 -6.30
N CYS A 301 5.20 -16.41 -5.95
CA CYS A 301 5.77 -17.69 -6.38
C CYS A 301 4.92 -18.87 -5.93
N SER A 302 4.41 -18.83 -4.70
CA SER A 302 3.54 -19.87 -4.15
C SER A 302 2.21 -19.96 -4.90
N ILE A 303 1.61 -18.82 -5.25
CA ILE A 303 0.34 -18.78 -6.02
C ILE A 303 0.56 -19.35 -7.44
N LEU A 304 1.68 -19.02 -8.06
CA LEU A 304 2.02 -19.46 -9.42
C LEU A 304 2.60 -20.88 -9.48
N GLY A 305 2.84 -21.51 -8.34
CA GLY A 305 3.49 -22.83 -8.27
C GLY A 305 4.96 -22.85 -8.74
N ILE A 306 5.64 -21.69 -8.68
CA ILE A 306 7.04 -21.55 -9.10
C ILE A 306 7.93 -21.67 -7.86
N GLY A 307 8.62 -22.79 -7.71
CA GLY A 307 9.57 -22.99 -6.60
C GLY A 307 10.97 -22.47 -6.92
N ASN A 308 11.68 -22.02 -5.88
CA ASN A 308 13.11 -21.62 -5.93
C ASN A 308 13.45 -20.53 -6.96
N ALA A 309 12.50 -19.63 -7.27
CA ALA A 309 12.69 -18.54 -8.22
C ALA A 309 12.96 -17.18 -7.54
N GLU A 310 12.82 -17.10 -6.22
CA GLU A 310 12.85 -15.87 -5.44
C GLU A 310 14.13 -15.06 -5.68
N GLY A 311 15.28 -15.70 -5.59
CA GLY A 311 16.58 -15.06 -5.82
C GLY A 311 16.76 -14.55 -7.25
N LYS A 312 16.20 -15.24 -8.25
CA LYS A 312 16.24 -14.77 -9.65
C LYS A 312 15.32 -13.55 -9.85
N ILE A 313 14.18 -13.54 -9.20
CA ILE A 313 13.22 -12.43 -9.26
C ILE A 313 13.83 -11.20 -8.60
N ILE A 314 14.37 -11.32 -7.37
CA ILE A 314 15.01 -10.22 -6.66
C ILE A 314 16.12 -9.59 -7.51
N ARG A 315 17.00 -10.41 -8.10
CA ARG A 315 18.06 -9.89 -8.98
C ARG A 315 17.54 -9.07 -10.15
N LYS A 316 16.36 -9.39 -10.67
CA LYS A 316 15.74 -8.65 -11.76
C LYS A 316 15.02 -7.39 -11.28
N THR A 317 14.41 -7.41 -10.09
CA THR A 317 13.62 -6.30 -9.56
C THR A 317 14.45 -5.24 -8.84
N VAL A 318 15.66 -5.58 -8.37
CA VAL A 318 16.58 -4.61 -7.74
C VAL A 318 16.94 -3.46 -8.69
N LEU A 319 17.23 -3.75 -9.96
CA LEU A 319 17.61 -2.71 -10.90
C LEU A 319 16.49 -1.69 -11.17
N PRO A 320 15.25 -2.12 -11.47
CA PRO A 320 14.10 -1.19 -11.52
C PRO A 320 13.88 -0.42 -10.22
N MET A 321 14.07 -1.05 -9.06
CA MET A 321 13.94 -0.38 -7.77
C MET A 321 14.98 0.72 -7.60
N LEU A 322 16.26 0.45 -7.93
CA LEU A 322 17.32 1.46 -7.88
C LEU A 322 17.07 2.59 -8.87
N ALA A 323 16.62 2.28 -10.09
CA ALA A 323 16.23 3.29 -11.08
C ALA A 323 15.09 4.17 -10.56
N TYR A 324 14.10 3.58 -9.90
CA TYR A 324 13.00 4.33 -9.28
C TYR A 324 13.52 5.28 -8.19
N GLY A 325 14.38 4.77 -7.29
CA GLY A 325 15.00 5.59 -6.25
C GLY A 325 15.81 6.76 -6.81
N GLY A 326 16.59 6.51 -7.88
CA GLY A 326 17.33 7.56 -8.57
C GLY A 326 16.43 8.61 -9.22
N ILE A 327 15.31 8.20 -9.83
CA ILE A 327 14.30 9.14 -10.39
C ILE A 327 13.65 9.96 -9.26
N ALA A 328 13.29 9.32 -8.14
CA ALA A 328 12.69 10.01 -7.00
C ALA A 328 13.66 11.04 -6.41
N ALA A 329 14.93 10.67 -6.23
CA ALA A 329 15.97 11.57 -5.77
C ALA A 329 16.20 12.74 -6.74
N GLY A 330 16.27 12.46 -8.05
CA GLY A 330 16.41 13.50 -9.08
C GLY A 330 15.22 14.47 -9.12
N MET A 331 13.99 13.96 -8.97
CA MET A 331 12.79 14.81 -8.87
C MET A 331 12.81 15.67 -7.60
N ALA A 332 13.26 15.11 -6.48
CA ALA A 332 13.40 15.87 -5.25
C ALA A 332 14.41 17.02 -5.41
N ALA A 333 15.57 16.76 -6.03
CA ALA A 333 16.56 17.77 -6.31
C ALA A 333 16.02 18.91 -7.22
N ILE A 334 15.16 18.58 -8.19
CA ILE A 334 14.51 19.59 -9.07
C ILE A 334 13.49 20.43 -8.28
N LEU A 335 12.76 19.82 -7.34
CA LEU A 335 11.74 20.51 -6.56
C LEU A 335 12.32 21.42 -5.46
N THR A 336 13.60 21.26 -5.14
CA THR A 336 14.34 22.07 -4.15
C THR A 336 15.17 23.18 -4.77
N LEU A 337 15.30 23.22 -6.11
CA LEU A 337 15.88 24.32 -6.87
C LEU A 337 14.88 25.46 -7.04
#